data_d5e0209b5023887b26acb5f5a4f54967
#
_entry.id   d5e0209b5023887b26acb5f5a4f54967
#
_cell.length_a   1.000
_cell.length_b   1.000
_cell.length_c   1.000
_cell.angle_alpha   90.00
_cell.angle_beta   90.00
_cell.angle_gamma   90.00
#
_symmetry.space_group_name_H-M   'P 1'
#
loop_
_entity.id
_entity.type
_entity.pdbx_description
1 polymer ?
#
loop_
_entity_poly.entity_id
_entity_poly.type
_entity_poly.pdbx_seq_one_letter_code
_entity_poly.pdbx_strand_id
1 'polypeptide(L)'
;MKPISIFDAFAVGGRAVVLGLALSAAAAAGGPAAVAQTASVRQSPALREVAPQKAGVSPERLARIDAVCEQAIREGRIPGAVALVARNGKVVYHKAFGMADNEAGRALKRDDIFRIASQTKAITSTAVMMLWEEGRFRLDDPVSNWIPEFKKPQVLKTYNEADGTWTGEPAKREITIRDLLTHTSGLGYGVIDGDARFKKLYAKAGVVDLFTTEPVTIRESVLRLAKLPLHHQPGEKFTYSEGLDVLGYFIEVVSGMPFDAFLQKRLFGPLGMRDTGFYLPAEKAARLVAVQKPEGGKWVRYPVTFYDPNYPITGAKSFFSGGAGLCSTALDYATFLQMYLSGGELGGKRILSRTTIDLMMREQVAKSLFGGGDKHYGLAFGVVTEQGQARGGEGSAGTFDWGGYFNTQYFADPKEQILGVFMKQTQGGDDNTGWKFRQLVGQTIDD
;
A
#
# COMPACT_ATOMS: atom_id res chain seq x y z
N MET A 1 20.86 45.56 -48.81
CA MET A 1 21.92 45.06 -49.67
C MET A 1 21.76 43.55 -49.77
N LYS A 2 21.63 43.04 -50.97
CA LYS A 2 21.31 41.65 -51.32
C LYS A 2 22.56 40.73 -51.26
N PRO A 3 22.37 39.43 -51.33
CA PRO A 3 23.33 38.38 -50.99
C PRO A 3 24.25 37.96 -52.15
N ILE A 4 25.30 37.24 -51.86
CA ILE A 4 26.14 36.59 -52.89
C ILE A 4 26.13 35.07 -52.68
N SER A 5 25.65 34.38 -53.69
CA SER A 5 25.71 32.96 -53.99
C SER A 5 27.02 32.68 -54.77
N ILE A 6 27.66 31.53 -54.53
CA ILE A 6 28.58 30.92 -55.53
C ILE A 6 28.36 29.39 -55.51
N PHE A 7 27.88 28.90 -56.65
CA PHE A 7 27.94 27.52 -57.13
C PHE A 7 29.23 27.31 -57.93
N ASP A 8 29.70 26.07 -58.02
CA ASP A 8 30.24 25.27 -59.15
C ASP A 8 31.34 24.33 -58.70
N ALA A 9 31.09 23.05 -58.73
CA ALA A 9 31.22 22.06 -59.79
C ALA A 9 32.66 21.52 -59.95
N PHE A 10 32.81 20.20 -59.80
CA PHE A 10 33.53 19.35 -60.76
C PHE A 10 33.15 17.86 -60.57
N ALA A 11 32.69 17.27 -61.67
CA ALA A 11 32.39 15.84 -61.79
C ALA A 11 33.61 15.14 -62.43
N VAL A 12 33.95 13.95 -61.92
CA VAL A 12 34.64 12.90 -62.70
C VAL A 12 34.10 11.53 -62.27
N GLY A 13 33.73 10.75 -63.28
CA GLY A 13 32.97 9.49 -63.11
C GLY A 13 33.82 8.26 -62.79
N GLY A 14 33.17 7.25 -62.31
CA GLY A 14 33.69 5.90 -62.07
C GLY A 14 32.53 4.92 -61.80
N ARG A 15 32.50 3.89 -62.63
CA ARG A 15 31.41 2.89 -62.81
C ARG A 15 30.95 2.20 -61.57
N ALA A 16 29.63 2.00 -61.49
CA ALA A 16 28.86 1.25 -60.52
C ALA A 16 29.13 -0.27 -60.57
N VAL A 17 29.22 -0.88 -59.40
CA VAL A 17 28.88 -2.30 -59.15
C VAL A 17 27.76 -2.29 -58.13
N VAL A 18 26.59 -2.71 -58.60
CA VAL A 18 25.41 -2.87 -57.74
C VAL A 18 25.54 -4.20 -57.00
N LEU A 19 25.77 -4.17 -55.73
CA LEU A 19 25.52 -5.29 -54.81
C LEU A 19 24.30 -4.90 -53.96
N GLY A 20 23.17 -5.53 -54.26
CA GLY A 20 21.97 -5.38 -53.48
C GLY A 20 22.12 -6.06 -52.10
N LEU A 21 22.25 -5.26 -51.05
CA LEU A 21 22.00 -5.69 -49.70
C LEU A 21 20.59 -5.25 -49.27
N ALA A 22 19.68 -6.22 -49.20
CA ALA A 22 18.40 -6.01 -48.59
C ALA A 22 18.59 -5.82 -47.07
N LEU A 23 18.58 -4.59 -46.58
CA LEU A 23 18.44 -4.31 -45.16
C LEU A 23 16.94 -4.50 -44.79
N SER A 24 16.62 -5.66 -44.20
CA SER A 24 15.40 -5.84 -43.44
C SER A 24 15.51 -5.00 -42.16
N ALA A 25 14.89 -3.82 -42.14
CA ALA A 25 14.66 -3.03 -40.96
C ALA A 25 13.61 -3.73 -40.08
N ALA A 26 14.06 -4.62 -39.19
CA ALA A 26 13.23 -5.04 -38.06
C ALA A 26 13.14 -3.83 -37.13
N ALA A 27 11.98 -3.15 -37.17
CA ALA A 27 11.61 -2.17 -36.16
C ALA A 27 11.42 -2.93 -34.86
N ALA A 28 12.47 -3.01 -34.05
CA ALA A 28 12.35 -3.39 -32.66
C ALA A 28 11.53 -2.29 -31.98
N ALA A 29 10.27 -2.61 -31.67
CA ALA A 29 9.47 -1.82 -30.74
C ALA A 29 10.16 -1.95 -29.36
N GLY A 30 11.12 -1.08 -29.10
CA GLY A 30 11.77 -0.94 -27.81
C GLY A 30 10.75 -0.34 -26.84
N GLY A 31 10.05 -1.20 -26.10
CA GLY A 31 9.38 -0.76 -24.89
C GLY A 31 10.40 -0.05 -23.98
N PRO A 32 9.98 0.89 -23.11
CA PRO A 32 10.88 1.63 -22.26
C PRO A 32 11.73 0.65 -21.47
N ALA A 33 13.06 0.75 -21.62
CA ALA A 33 14.00 -0.09 -20.89
C ALA A 33 13.67 -0.01 -19.40
N ALA A 34 13.47 -1.16 -18.74
CA ALA A 34 13.26 -1.21 -17.31
C ALA A 34 14.48 -0.56 -16.65
N VAL A 35 14.26 0.58 -15.98
CA VAL A 35 15.30 1.29 -15.26
C VAL A 35 15.86 0.33 -14.19
N ALA A 36 17.13 -0.01 -14.30
CA ALA A 36 17.80 -0.86 -13.33
C ALA A 36 17.80 -0.15 -11.97
N GLN A 37 17.54 -0.90 -10.91
CA GLN A 37 17.60 -0.35 -9.56
C GLN A 37 19.02 0.16 -9.28
N THR A 38 19.15 1.43 -8.96
CA THR A 38 20.45 2.04 -8.68
C THR A 38 20.98 1.60 -7.33
N ALA A 39 22.26 1.23 -7.28
CA ALA A 39 22.95 1.01 -6.01
C ALA A 39 22.97 2.32 -5.22
N SER A 40 22.72 2.24 -3.92
CA SER A 40 22.80 3.41 -3.04
C SER A 40 24.25 3.74 -2.70
N VAL A 41 24.58 5.02 -2.64
CA VAL A 41 25.85 5.50 -2.06
C VAL A 41 25.86 5.32 -0.53
N ARG A 42 24.70 5.24 0.10
CA ARG A 42 24.52 4.91 1.52
C ARG A 42 24.23 3.42 1.64
N GLN A 43 24.77 2.79 2.65
CA GLN A 43 24.53 1.37 2.94
C GLN A 43 24.08 1.21 4.38
N SER A 44 22.78 1.26 4.61
CA SER A 44 22.18 0.87 5.89
C SER A 44 22.18 -0.66 6.01
N PRO A 45 22.49 -1.21 7.19
CA PRO A 45 22.43 -2.66 7.37
C PRO A 45 20.99 -3.15 7.27
N ALA A 46 20.79 -4.39 6.80
CA ALA A 46 19.52 -5.08 6.90
C ALA A 46 19.12 -5.25 8.38
N LEU A 47 17.82 -5.34 8.64
CA LEU A 47 17.29 -5.63 9.98
C LEU A 47 17.89 -6.93 10.52
N ARG A 48 18.34 -6.90 11.76
CA ARG A 48 18.84 -8.06 12.50
C ARG A 48 18.40 -8.01 13.96
N GLU A 49 18.18 -9.16 14.54
CA GLU A 49 17.86 -9.27 15.98
C GLU A 49 19.09 -8.96 16.84
N VAL A 50 18.87 -8.20 17.88
CA VAL A 50 19.88 -7.87 18.90
C VAL A 50 19.25 -7.84 20.29
N ALA A 51 20.09 -7.92 21.34
CA ALA A 51 19.61 -7.64 22.70
C ALA A 51 19.11 -6.18 22.78
N PRO A 52 17.96 -5.92 23.43
CA PRO A 52 17.30 -4.61 23.46
C PRO A 52 18.22 -3.45 23.89
N GLN A 53 19.06 -3.68 24.89
CA GLN A 53 19.99 -2.67 25.42
C GLN A 53 20.98 -2.16 24.36
N LYS A 54 21.32 -2.98 23.34
CA LYS A 54 22.19 -2.57 22.22
C LYS A 54 21.53 -1.57 21.26
N ALA A 55 20.25 -1.29 21.47
CA ALA A 55 19.49 -0.31 20.72
C ALA A 55 18.87 0.76 21.63
N GLY A 56 19.33 0.91 22.88
CA GLY A 56 18.80 1.87 23.85
C GLY A 56 17.35 1.57 24.26
N VAL A 57 17.01 0.27 24.42
CA VAL A 57 15.66 -0.19 24.75
C VAL A 57 15.69 -1.02 26.02
N SER A 58 14.80 -0.71 26.98
CA SER A 58 14.66 -1.44 28.24
C SER A 58 13.98 -2.79 28.06
N PRO A 59 14.63 -3.94 28.36
CA PRO A 59 14.01 -5.26 28.32
C PRO A 59 12.84 -5.40 29.28
N GLU A 60 12.92 -4.78 30.45
CA GLU A 60 11.87 -4.86 31.50
C GLU A 60 10.58 -4.16 30.99
N ARG A 61 10.73 -3.04 30.28
CA ARG A 61 9.58 -2.32 29.70
C ARG A 61 9.02 -3.07 28.51
N LEU A 62 9.85 -3.74 27.69
CA LEU A 62 9.39 -4.62 26.63
C LEU A 62 8.53 -5.78 27.15
N ALA A 63 8.87 -6.34 28.34
CA ALA A 63 8.10 -7.41 28.97
C ALA A 63 6.64 -7.01 29.31
N ARG A 64 6.33 -5.72 29.38
CA ARG A 64 4.95 -5.23 29.55
C ARG A 64 4.09 -5.54 28.31
N ILE A 65 4.69 -5.66 27.13
CA ILE A 65 4.00 -6.08 25.91
C ILE A 65 3.53 -7.53 26.05
N ASP A 66 4.38 -8.42 26.61
CA ASP A 66 4.01 -9.81 26.90
C ASP A 66 2.77 -9.85 27.79
N ALA A 67 2.80 -9.13 28.92
CA ALA A 67 1.69 -9.10 29.87
C ALA A 67 0.38 -8.61 29.25
N VAL A 68 0.42 -7.58 28.41
CA VAL A 68 -0.78 -7.02 27.72
C VAL A 68 -1.34 -8.02 26.72
N CYS A 69 -0.48 -8.67 25.92
CA CYS A 69 -0.92 -9.66 24.92
C CYS A 69 -1.52 -10.90 25.62
N GLU A 70 -0.83 -11.44 26.62
CA GLU A 70 -1.30 -12.60 27.36
C GLU A 70 -2.60 -12.32 28.12
N GLN A 71 -2.75 -11.13 28.70
CA GLN A 71 -3.99 -10.72 29.35
C GLN A 71 -5.13 -10.64 28.35
N ALA A 72 -4.91 -10.02 27.18
CA ALA A 72 -5.94 -9.91 26.14
C ALA A 72 -6.42 -11.28 25.65
N ILE A 73 -5.51 -12.25 25.54
CA ILE A 73 -5.85 -13.64 25.19
C ILE A 73 -6.62 -14.33 26.30
N ARG A 74 -6.15 -14.23 27.57
CA ARG A 74 -6.87 -14.82 28.72
C ARG A 74 -8.28 -14.29 28.87
N GLU A 75 -8.49 -13.01 28.57
CA GLU A 75 -9.81 -12.35 28.62
C GLU A 75 -10.65 -12.58 27.34
N GLY A 76 -10.14 -13.34 26.37
CA GLY A 76 -10.83 -13.64 25.13
C GLY A 76 -11.00 -12.44 24.19
N ARG A 77 -10.26 -11.33 24.40
CA ARG A 77 -10.33 -10.13 23.56
C ARG A 77 -9.65 -10.29 22.22
N ILE A 78 -8.62 -11.11 22.12
CA ILE A 78 -7.94 -11.49 20.86
C ILE A 78 -7.64 -12.99 20.84
N PRO A 79 -7.62 -13.63 19.66
CA PRO A 79 -7.23 -15.05 19.55
C PRO A 79 -5.70 -15.21 19.63
N GLY A 80 -4.97 -14.25 19.13
CA GLY A 80 -3.52 -14.22 19.08
C GLY A 80 -3.01 -12.98 18.35
N ALA A 81 -1.72 -12.69 18.50
CA ALA A 81 -1.03 -11.60 17.83
C ALA A 81 0.45 -11.91 17.61
N VAL A 82 1.04 -11.33 16.56
CA VAL A 82 2.50 -11.20 16.41
C VAL A 82 2.85 -9.73 16.64
N ALA A 83 3.80 -9.48 17.54
CA ALA A 83 4.31 -8.15 17.84
C ALA A 83 5.81 -8.07 17.52
N LEU A 84 6.20 -7.03 16.79
CA LEU A 84 7.59 -6.75 16.44
C LEU A 84 7.92 -5.30 16.75
N VAL A 85 9.09 -5.07 17.35
CA VAL A 85 9.67 -3.74 17.58
C VAL A 85 11.09 -3.73 17.03
N ALA A 86 11.41 -2.70 16.25
CA ALA A 86 12.77 -2.42 15.84
C ALA A 86 13.15 -0.97 16.17
N ARG A 87 14.40 -0.74 16.56
CA ARG A 87 14.97 0.57 16.83
C ARG A 87 16.38 0.69 16.25
N ASN A 88 16.68 1.83 15.63
CA ASN A 88 17.99 2.09 15.04
C ASN A 88 18.44 0.98 14.06
N GLY A 89 17.49 0.46 13.23
CA GLY A 89 17.75 -0.63 12.29
C GLY A 89 17.99 -2.00 12.92
N LYS A 90 17.57 -2.20 14.18
CA LYS A 90 17.77 -3.45 14.91
C LYS A 90 16.45 -3.95 15.47
N VAL A 91 16.11 -5.22 15.23
CA VAL A 91 14.94 -5.86 15.84
C VAL A 91 15.28 -6.17 17.30
N VAL A 92 14.53 -5.59 18.22
CA VAL A 92 14.71 -5.72 19.67
C VAL A 92 13.63 -6.57 20.33
N TYR A 93 12.55 -6.84 19.58
CA TYR A 93 11.43 -7.64 20.05
C TYR A 93 10.69 -8.26 18.86
N HIS A 94 10.46 -9.57 18.89
CA HIS A 94 9.68 -10.27 17.88
C HIS A 94 9.08 -11.54 18.47
N LYS A 95 7.80 -11.50 18.86
CA LYS A 95 7.11 -12.58 19.55
C LYS A 95 5.72 -12.85 18.96
N ALA A 96 5.29 -14.09 19.10
CA ALA A 96 3.93 -14.55 18.80
C ALA A 96 3.22 -14.98 20.07
N PHE A 97 1.92 -14.72 20.16
CA PHE A 97 1.05 -15.01 21.29
C PHE A 97 -0.24 -15.66 20.83
N GLY A 98 -0.71 -16.68 21.52
CA GLY A 98 -2.01 -17.31 21.27
C GLY A 98 -2.07 -18.16 20.01
N MET A 99 -3.22 -18.13 19.35
CA MET A 99 -3.59 -19.05 18.30
C MET A 99 -3.70 -18.38 16.93
N ALA A 100 -3.13 -19.02 15.92
CA ALA A 100 -3.34 -18.68 14.52
C ALA A 100 -4.69 -19.20 13.99
N ASP A 101 -5.20 -20.25 14.61
CA ASP A 101 -6.47 -20.86 14.29
C ASP A 101 -6.97 -21.65 15.50
N ASN A 102 -7.99 -21.15 16.18
CA ASN A 102 -8.53 -21.78 17.38
C ASN A 102 -9.25 -23.10 17.07
N GLU A 103 -9.98 -23.19 15.94
CA GLU A 103 -10.68 -24.41 15.57
C GLU A 103 -9.74 -25.56 15.21
N ALA A 104 -8.62 -25.24 14.55
CA ALA A 104 -7.60 -26.21 14.22
C ALA A 104 -6.61 -26.49 15.36
N GLY A 105 -6.68 -25.76 16.47
CA GLY A 105 -5.71 -25.86 17.55
C GLY A 105 -4.28 -25.45 17.16
N ARG A 106 -4.11 -24.59 16.13
CA ARG A 106 -2.82 -24.16 15.62
C ARG A 106 -2.31 -22.94 16.38
N ALA A 107 -1.22 -23.10 17.09
CA ALA A 107 -0.54 -21.98 17.74
C ALA A 107 0.06 -21.01 16.72
N LEU A 108 0.06 -19.73 17.05
CA LEU A 108 0.65 -18.68 16.25
C LEU A 108 2.18 -18.73 16.33
N LYS A 109 2.82 -18.52 15.17
CA LYS A 109 4.28 -18.41 15.07
C LYS A 109 4.66 -17.02 14.59
N ARG A 110 5.85 -16.55 14.96
CA ARG A 110 6.32 -15.19 14.61
C ARG A 110 6.52 -14.95 13.12
N ASP A 111 6.70 -16.03 12.34
CA ASP A 111 6.85 -16.02 10.88
C ASP A 111 5.56 -16.36 10.13
N ASP A 112 4.42 -16.44 10.82
CA ASP A 112 3.12 -16.63 10.18
C ASP A 112 2.75 -15.45 9.27
N ILE A 113 1.97 -15.74 8.23
CA ILE A 113 1.58 -14.80 7.18
C ILE A 113 0.18 -14.26 7.45
N PHE A 114 0.04 -12.94 7.33
CA PHE A 114 -1.19 -12.21 7.60
C PHE A 114 -1.67 -11.50 6.34
N ARG A 115 -2.99 -11.43 6.13
CA ARG A 115 -3.59 -10.51 5.19
C ARG A 115 -3.47 -9.10 5.76
N ILE A 116 -2.73 -8.25 5.08
CA ILE A 116 -2.44 -6.90 5.61
C ILE A 116 -3.45 -5.83 5.17
N ALA A 117 -4.38 -6.22 4.29
CA ALA A 117 -5.46 -5.34 3.81
C ALA A 117 -4.94 -3.93 3.48
N SER A 118 -5.51 -2.88 4.10
CA SER A 118 -5.18 -1.48 3.79
C SER A 118 -3.72 -1.07 4.02
N GLN A 119 -2.92 -1.86 4.71
CA GLN A 119 -1.46 -1.64 4.75
C GLN A 119 -0.81 -1.83 3.37
N THR A 120 -1.49 -2.51 2.42
CA THR A 120 -1.12 -2.58 1.01
C THR A 120 -0.96 -1.21 0.38
N LYS A 121 -1.76 -0.22 0.80
CA LYS A 121 -1.77 1.14 0.24
C LYS A 121 -0.41 1.83 0.31
N ALA A 122 0.30 1.68 1.42
CA ALA A 122 1.64 2.23 1.58
C ALA A 122 2.63 1.64 0.55
N ILE A 123 2.53 0.35 0.28
CA ILE A 123 3.35 -0.36 -0.71
C ILE A 123 3.01 0.09 -2.13
N THR A 124 1.72 0.20 -2.46
CA THR A 124 1.24 0.69 -3.75
C THR A 124 1.69 2.14 -4.00
N SER A 125 1.54 3.01 -2.99
CA SER A 125 1.99 4.41 -3.08
C SER A 125 3.50 4.51 -3.25
N THR A 126 4.28 3.65 -2.59
CA THR A 126 5.73 3.54 -2.82
C THR A 126 6.02 3.23 -4.29
N ALA A 127 5.32 2.25 -4.87
CA ALA A 127 5.49 1.87 -6.27
C ALA A 127 5.13 3.01 -7.25
N VAL A 128 4.05 3.76 -6.97
CA VAL A 128 3.68 4.96 -7.73
C VAL A 128 4.79 6.00 -7.65
N MET A 129 5.34 6.26 -6.46
CA MET A 129 6.39 7.24 -6.26
C MET A 129 7.74 6.83 -6.86
N MET A 130 8.02 5.53 -7.00
CA MET A 130 9.18 5.04 -7.77
C MET A 130 9.07 5.43 -9.25
N LEU A 131 7.89 5.27 -9.85
CA LEU A 131 7.63 5.69 -11.24
C LEU A 131 7.63 7.22 -11.40
N TRP A 132 7.17 7.93 -10.37
CA TRP A 132 7.25 9.39 -10.31
C TRP A 132 8.71 9.89 -10.29
N GLU A 133 9.58 9.28 -9.50
CA GLU A 133 11.03 9.58 -9.49
C GLU A 133 11.71 9.33 -10.84
N GLU A 134 11.17 8.42 -11.64
CA GLU A 134 11.61 8.16 -13.02
C GLU A 134 11.13 9.22 -14.02
N GLY A 135 10.38 10.24 -13.55
CA GLY A 135 9.85 11.30 -14.41
C GLY A 135 8.72 10.86 -15.36
N ARG A 136 8.03 9.75 -15.03
CA ARG A 136 6.99 9.18 -15.90
C ARG A 136 5.71 10.03 -15.94
N PHE A 137 5.44 10.80 -14.90
CA PHE A 137 4.27 11.67 -14.76
C PHE A 137 4.50 12.70 -13.65
N ARG A 138 3.62 13.69 -13.57
CA ARG A 138 3.52 14.62 -12.45
C ARG A 138 2.34 14.21 -11.56
N LEU A 139 2.42 14.46 -10.24
CA LEU A 139 1.35 14.11 -9.30
C LEU A 139 0.00 14.75 -9.66
N ASP A 140 0.01 15.92 -10.26
CA ASP A 140 -1.19 16.66 -10.64
C ASP A 140 -1.63 16.42 -12.10
N ASP A 141 -1.00 15.48 -12.80
CA ASP A 141 -1.49 15.04 -14.11
C ASP A 141 -2.78 14.25 -13.94
N PRO A 142 -3.76 14.43 -14.87
CA PRO A 142 -4.99 13.65 -14.86
C PRO A 142 -4.71 12.17 -15.09
N VAL A 143 -5.32 11.30 -14.28
CA VAL A 143 -5.19 9.84 -14.46
C VAL A 143 -5.71 9.39 -15.84
N SER A 144 -6.61 10.14 -16.43
CA SER A 144 -7.17 9.89 -17.79
C SER A 144 -6.14 9.94 -18.91
N ASN A 145 -4.94 10.48 -18.66
CA ASN A 145 -3.82 10.40 -19.61
C ASN A 145 -3.35 8.96 -19.84
N TRP A 146 -3.56 8.07 -18.88
CA TRP A 146 -3.17 6.64 -18.91
C TRP A 146 -4.36 5.71 -18.90
N ILE A 147 -5.47 6.11 -18.26
CA ILE A 147 -6.73 5.36 -18.18
C ILE A 147 -7.84 6.27 -18.70
N PRO A 148 -8.03 6.33 -20.06
CA PRO A 148 -8.93 7.28 -20.70
C PRO A 148 -10.39 7.21 -20.23
N GLU A 149 -10.80 6.09 -19.65
CA GLU A 149 -12.15 5.86 -19.13
C GLU A 149 -12.48 6.81 -17.97
N PHE A 150 -11.48 7.37 -17.27
CA PHE A 150 -11.68 8.41 -16.25
C PHE A 150 -11.83 9.83 -16.83
N LYS A 151 -11.89 9.97 -18.15
CA LYS A 151 -12.10 11.28 -18.77
C LYS A 151 -13.53 11.77 -18.55
N LYS A 152 -13.68 13.06 -18.20
CA LYS A 152 -14.98 13.71 -17.95
C LYS A 152 -15.81 13.00 -16.86
N PRO A 153 -15.27 12.82 -15.66
CA PRO A 153 -16.00 12.18 -14.57
C PRO A 153 -17.26 12.97 -14.21
N GLN A 154 -18.27 12.26 -13.69
CA GLN A 154 -19.53 12.83 -13.23
C GLN A 154 -19.63 12.73 -11.71
N VAL A 155 -20.14 13.75 -11.04
CA VAL A 155 -20.48 13.71 -9.63
C VAL A 155 -21.94 13.34 -9.48
N LEU A 156 -22.29 12.47 -8.55
CA LEU A 156 -23.67 12.02 -8.28
C LEU A 156 -24.58 13.20 -7.96
N LYS A 157 -25.65 13.39 -8.72
CA LYS A 157 -26.66 14.41 -8.49
C LYS A 157 -27.96 13.82 -7.93
N THR A 158 -28.50 12.82 -8.62
CA THR A 158 -29.71 12.12 -8.18
C THR A 158 -29.51 10.61 -8.22
N TYR A 159 -30.21 9.90 -7.33
CA TYR A 159 -30.24 8.45 -7.30
C TYR A 159 -31.68 7.98 -7.11
N ASN A 160 -32.12 7.03 -7.92
CA ASN A 160 -33.44 6.42 -7.81
C ASN A 160 -33.34 5.10 -7.04
N GLU A 161 -33.93 5.06 -5.86
CA GLU A 161 -33.90 3.87 -5.00
C GLU A 161 -34.66 2.66 -5.58
N ALA A 162 -35.63 2.89 -6.47
CA ALA A 162 -36.47 1.82 -7.02
C ALA A 162 -35.71 0.95 -8.04
N ASP A 163 -34.87 1.55 -8.88
CA ASP A 163 -34.21 0.86 -9.98
C ASP A 163 -32.68 1.02 -9.99
N GLY A 164 -32.15 1.85 -9.09
CA GLY A 164 -30.71 2.13 -8.98
C GLY A 164 -30.16 2.96 -10.15
N THR A 165 -31.03 3.69 -10.88
CA THR A 165 -30.59 4.66 -11.90
C THR A 165 -30.10 5.93 -11.21
N TRP A 166 -29.23 6.67 -11.88
CA TRP A 166 -28.67 7.90 -11.36
C TRP A 166 -28.47 8.95 -12.46
N THR A 167 -28.39 10.20 -12.03
CA THR A 167 -27.92 11.29 -12.88
C THR A 167 -26.71 11.93 -12.22
N GLY A 168 -25.81 12.48 -13.05
CA GLY A 168 -24.64 13.18 -12.61
C GLY A 168 -24.58 14.60 -13.12
N GLU A 169 -23.71 15.37 -12.53
CA GLU A 169 -23.23 16.65 -13.06
C GLU A 169 -21.74 16.54 -13.40
N PRO A 170 -21.25 17.23 -14.44
CA PRO A 170 -19.85 17.17 -14.78
C PRO A 170 -18.96 17.59 -13.59
N ALA A 171 -17.89 16.84 -13.37
CA ALA A 171 -16.87 17.28 -12.42
C ALA A 171 -16.20 18.56 -12.92
N LYS A 172 -15.82 19.47 -12.00
CA LYS A 172 -15.14 20.73 -12.30
C LYS A 172 -13.76 20.56 -12.90
N ARG A 173 -13.12 19.42 -12.61
CA ARG A 173 -11.83 18.98 -13.15
C ARG A 173 -11.72 17.47 -13.18
N GLU A 174 -10.75 16.96 -13.89
CA GLU A 174 -10.44 15.53 -13.90
C GLU A 174 -9.73 15.10 -12.60
N ILE A 175 -9.76 13.80 -12.32
CA ILE A 175 -9.08 13.18 -11.18
C ILE A 175 -7.58 13.13 -11.47
N THR A 176 -6.76 13.60 -10.53
CA THR A 176 -5.30 13.55 -10.64
C THR A 176 -4.72 12.31 -9.92
N ILE A 177 -3.46 11.99 -10.21
CA ILE A 177 -2.72 10.94 -9.49
C ILE A 177 -2.64 11.29 -7.99
N ARG A 178 -2.44 12.57 -7.65
CA ARG A 178 -2.46 13.05 -6.26
C ARG A 178 -3.81 12.77 -5.58
N ASP A 179 -4.93 13.04 -6.24
CA ASP A 179 -6.26 12.78 -5.66
C ASP A 179 -6.46 11.30 -5.30
N LEU A 180 -5.94 10.39 -6.11
CA LEU A 180 -6.01 8.94 -5.85
C LEU A 180 -5.13 8.56 -4.66
N LEU A 181 -3.92 9.09 -4.57
CA LEU A 181 -2.98 8.85 -3.45
C LEU A 181 -3.50 9.42 -2.12
N THR A 182 -4.33 10.47 -2.15
CA THR A 182 -4.78 11.22 -0.98
C THR A 182 -6.23 10.98 -0.60
N HIS A 183 -6.93 10.08 -1.31
CA HIS A 183 -8.37 9.85 -1.11
C HIS A 183 -9.26 11.09 -1.27
N THR A 184 -8.87 11.99 -2.17
CA THR A 184 -9.63 13.21 -2.50
C THR A 184 -10.24 13.17 -3.90
N SER A 185 -10.20 12.01 -4.57
CA SER A 185 -10.69 11.82 -5.94
C SER A 185 -12.21 11.92 -6.10
N GLY A 186 -12.96 11.71 -5.02
CA GLY A 186 -14.42 11.53 -5.05
C GLY A 186 -14.85 10.08 -5.28
N LEU A 187 -13.94 9.15 -5.54
CA LEU A 187 -14.22 7.72 -5.46
C LEU A 187 -14.50 7.30 -4.02
N GLY A 188 -15.21 6.21 -3.82
CA GLY A 188 -15.47 5.60 -2.52
C GLY A 188 -15.11 4.12 -2.51
N TYR A 189 -15.81 3.37 -1.70
CA TYR A 189 -15.82 1.92 -1.68
C TYR A 189 -17.22 1.37 -1.96
N GLY A 190 -17.34 0.07 -2.18
CA GLY A 190 -18.61 -0.63 -2.22
C GLY A 190 -19.04 -1.06 -0.81
N VAL A 191 -18.57 -2.23 -0.36
CA VAL A 191 -19.06 -2.88 0.88
C VAL A 191 -18.85 -2.03 2.14
N ILE A 192 -17.71 -1.36 2.25
CA ILE A 192 -17.36 -0.56 3.44
C ILE A 192 -17.70 0.92 3.33
N ASP A 193 -18.38 1.34 2.25
CA ASP A 193 -18.79 2.74 2.08
C ASP A 193 -19.80 3.16 3.14
N GLY A 194 -19.74 4.41 3.57
CA GLY A 194 -20.75 4.99 4.47
C GLY A 194 -22.08 5.32 3.79
N ASP A 195 -22.08 5.44 2.45
CA ASP A 195 -23.27 5.79 1.66
C ASP A 195 -23.87 4.56 0.98
N ALA A 196 -25.07 4.19 1.39
CA ALA A 196 -25.79 3.02 0.88
C ALA A 196 -26.04 3.07 -0.65
N ARG A 197 -26.14 4.26 -1.24
CA ARG A 197 -26.30 4.43 -2.69
C ARG A 197 -25.07 3.92 -3.44
N PHE A 198 -23.89 4.26 -2.97
CA PHE A 198 -22.63 3.82 -3.57
C PHE A 198 -22.40 2.32 -3.39
N LYS A 199 -22.76 1.74 -2.24
CA LYS A 199 -22.79 0.27 -2.07
C LYS A 199 -23.60 -0.41 -3.17
N LYS A 200 -24.82 0.09 -3.43
CA LYS A 200 -25.69 -0.44 -4.49
C LYS A 200 -25.13 -0.21 -5.89
N LEU A 201 -24.59 0.98 -6.16
CA LEU A 201 -24.00 1.32 -7.47
C LEU A 201 -22.81 0.42 -7.79
N TYR A 202 -21.89 0.24 -6.86
CA TYR A 202 -20.69 -0.59 -7.05
C TYR A 202 -21.06 -2.06 -7.21
N ALA A 203 -21.95 -2.58 -6.37
CA ALA A 203 -22.42 -3.96 -6.48
C ALA A 203 -23.13 -4.22 -7.82
N LYS A 204 -24.03 -3.31 -8.26
CA LYS A 204 -24.73 -3.41 -9.55
C LYS A 204 -23.79 -3.39 -10.73
N ALA A 205 -22.72 -2.61 -10.66
CA ALA A 205 -21.70 -2.52 -11.70
C ALA A 205 -20.71 -3.70 -11.69
N GLY A 206 -20.75 -4.53 -10.65
CA GLY A 206 -19.80 -5.64 -10.49
C GLY A 206 -18.37 -5.17 -10.22
N VAL A 207 -18.21 -4.02 -9.54
CA VAL A 207 -16.90 -3.58 -9.02
C VAL A 207 -16.47 -4.56 -7.93
N VAL A 208 -15.25 -5.06 -8.02
CA VAL A 208 -14.70 -5.93 -6.98
C VAL A 208 -14.17 -5.06 -5.86
N ASP A 209 -14.70 -5.30 -4.66
CA ASP A 209 -14.39 -4.53 -3.47
C ASP A 209 -13.46 -5.34 -2.56
N LEU A 210 -12.23 -4.91 -2.43
CA LEU A 210 -11.18 -5.49 -1.58
C LEU A 210 -10.62 -6.85 -2.06
N PHE A 211 -11.44 -7.91 -2.03
CA PHE A 211 -10.98 -9.30 -2.19
C PHE A 211 -11.94 -10.10 -3.09
N THR A 212 -11.39 -11.04 -3.87
CA THR A 212 -12.21 -11.97 -4.66
C THR A 212 -11.48 -13.27 -4.95
N THR A 213 -12.25 -14.34 -5.17
CA THR A 213 -11.77 -15.61 -5.74
C THR A 213 -12.18 -15.78 -7.20
N GLU A 214 -12.98 -14.83 -7.72
CA GLU A 214 -13.45 -14.85 -9.11
C GLU A 214 -12.34 -14.51 -10.11
N PRO A 215 -12.43 -14.99 -11.37
CA PRO A 215 -11.44 -14.72 -12.42
C PRO A 215 -11.57 -13.30 -13.00
N VAL A 216 -11.44 -12.31 -12.14
CA VAL A 216 -11.47 -10.88 -12.50
C VAL A 216 -10.07 -10.29 -12.33
N THR A 217 -9.70 -9.38 -13.21
CA THR A 217 -8.47 -8.60 -13.11
C THR A 217 -8.71 -7.24 -12.47
N ILE A 218 -7.66 -6.62 -11.94
CA ILE A 218 -7.73 -5.23 -11.43
C ILE A 218 -8.18 -4.27 -12.54
N ARG A 219 -7.69 -4.47 -13.76
CA ARG A 219 -8.10 -3.68 -14.94
C ARG A 219 -9.61 -3.71 -15.14
N GLU A 220 -10.22 -4.91 -15.14
CA GLU A 220 -11.67 -5.05 -15.38
C GLU A 220 -12.48 -4.33 -14.28
N SER A 221 -12.10 -4.46 -13.01
CA SER A 221 -12.78 -3.79 -11.91
C SER A 221 -12.65 -2.26 -12.01
N VAL A 222 -11.44 -1.75 -12.27
CA VAL A 222 -11.18 -0.32 -12.45
C VAL A 222 -11.95 0.28 -13.62
N LEU A 223 -12.08 -0.45 -14.74
CA LEU A 223 -12.86 0.03 -15.90
C LEU A 223 -14.38 0.04 -15.62
N ARG A 224 -14.87 -0.84 -14.73
CA ARG A 224 -16.26 -0.77 -14.25
C ARG A 224 -16.45 0.44 -13.33
N LEU A 225 -15.52 0.67 -12.41
CA LEU A 225 -15.51 1.79 -11.48
C LEU A 225 -15.50 3.14 -12.20
N ALA A 226 -14.72 3.27 -13.26
CA ALA A 226 -14.59 4.51 -14.04
C ALA A 226 -15.91 4.99 -14.70
N LYS A 227 -16.92 4.11 -14.81
CA LYS A 227 -18.24 4.43 -15.36
C LYS A 227 -19.23 4.95 -14.31
N LEU A 228 -18.84 4.94 -13.03
CA LEU A 228 -19.71 5.28 -11.91
C LEU A 228 -19.50 6.75 -11.50
N PRO A 229 -20.51 7.35 -10.84
CA PRO A 229 -20.36 8.72 -10.36
C PRO A 229 -19.40 8.83 -9.19
N LEU A 230 -18.88 10.02 -8.98
CA LEU A 230 -18.10 10.39 -7.80
C LEU A 230 -19.02 10.84 -6.66
N HIS A 231 -18.58 10.68 -5.41
CA HIS A 231 -19.27 11.21 -4.22
C HIS A 231 -19.30 12.74 -4.16
N HIS A 232 -18.22 13.37 -4.63
CA HIS A 232 -18.00 14.82 -4.55
C HIS A 232 -17.02 15.25 -5.64
N GLN A 233 -16.86 16.55 -5.79
CA GLN A 233 -15.87 17.12 -6.72
C GLN A 233 -14.44 16.70 -6.31
N PRO A 234 -13.57 16.33 -7.26
CA PRO A 234 -12.17 16.01 -6.98
C PRO A 234 -11.47 17.14 -6.21
N GLY A 235 -10.82 16.79 -5.10
CA GLY A 235 -10.09 17.70 -4.20
C GLY A 235 -10.93 18.34 -3.09
N GLU A 236 -12.25 18.22 -3.08
CA GLU A 236 -13.09 18.93 -2.11
C GLU A 236 -13.22 18.24 -0.74
N LYS A 237 -13.12 16.90 -0.71
CA LYS A 237 -13.28 16.13 0.53
C LYS A 237 -12.31 14.94 0.55
N PHE A 238 -12.02 14.47 1.76
CA PHE A 238 -11.40 13.17 1.98
C PHE A 238 -12.49 12.11 2.04
N THR A 239 -12.46 11.16 1.09
CA THR A 239 -13.32 9.98 1.07
C THR A 239 -12.46 8.76 0.85
N TYR A 240 -12.31 7.94 1.87
CA TYR A 240 -11.52 6.71 1.80
C TYR A 240 -12.03 5.81 0.69
N SER A 241 -11.15 5.32 -0.20
CA SER A 241 -11.59 4.84 -1.51
C SER A 241 -10.73 3.74 -2.11
N GLU A 242 -11.25 3.14 -3.20
CA GLU A 242 -10.54 2.26 -4.11
C GLU A 242 -9.52 2.98 -5.02
N GLY A 243 -9.18 4.24 -4.71
CA GLY A 243 -8.18 4.99 -5.48
C GLY A 243 -6.85 4.26 -5.62
N LEU A 244 -6.45 3.47 -4.62
CA LEU A 244 -5.22 2.69 -4.67
C LEU A 244 -5.34 1.44 -5.56
N ASP A 245 -6.55 0.93 -5.79
CA ASP A 245 -6.80 -0.10 -6.81
C ASP A 245 -6.66 0.48 -8.22
N VAL A 246 -7.18 1.69 -8.44
CA VAL A 246 -6.92 2.45 -9.68
C VAL A 246 -5.42 2.66 -9.88
N LEU A 247 -4.68 2.99 -8.84
CA LEU A 247 -3.22 3.16 -8.91
C LEU A 247 -2.49 1.83 -9.13
N GLY A 248 -3.01 0.70 -8.67
CA GLY A 248 -2.46 -0.63 -9.00
C GLY A 248 -2.51 -0.88 -10.52
N TYR A 249 -3.66 -0.63 -11.15
CA TYR A 249 -3.77 -0.71 -12.60
C TYR A 249 -2.96 0.38 -13.32
N PHE A 250 -2.90 1.59 -12.80
CA PHE A 250 -2.05 2.66 -13.31
C PHE A 250 -0.57 2.25 -13.37
N ILE A 251 -0.07 1.55 -12.33
CA ILE A 251 1.31 1.01 -12.33
C ILE A 251 1.50 0.04 -13.49
N GLU A 252 0.53 -0.84 -13.77
CA GLU A 252 0.60 -1.76 -14.93
C GLU A 252 0.74 -1.00 -16.24
N VAL A 253 -0.11 0.02 -16.44
CA VAL A 253 -0.11 0.83 -17.68
C VAL A 253 1.20 1.60 -17.85
N VAL A 254 1.69 2.25 -16.79
CA VAL A 254 2.90 3.09 -16.86
C VAL A 254 4.18 2.26 -16.98
N SER A 255 4.24 1.13 -16.27
CA SER A 255 5.43 0.29 -16.22
C SER A 255 5.51 -0.75 -17.35
N GLY A 256 4.36 -1.11 -17.93
CA GLY A 256 4.24 -2.21 -18.88
C GLY A 256 4.41 -3.59 -18.25
N MET A 257 4.29 -3.70 -16.93
CA MET A 257 4.43 -4.94 -16.17
C MET A 257 3.16 -5.23 -15.37
N PRO A 258 2.78 -6.52 -15.17
CA PRO A 258 1.78 -6.87 -14.17
C PRO A 258 2.16 -6.32 -12.79
N PHE A 259 1.18 -5.89 -12.01
CA PHE A 259 1.43 -5.17 -10.77
C PHE A 259 2.18 -6.01 -9.73
N ASP A 260 1.82 -7.28 -9.59
CA ASP A 260 2.54 -8.23 -8.73
C ASP A 260 4.01 -8.41 -9.14
N ALA A 261 4.27 -8.56 -10.44
CA ALA A 261 5.61 -8.69 -10.99
C ALA A 261 6.44 -7.41 -10.78
N PHE A 262 5.81 -6.23 -10.93
CA PHE A 262 6.46 -4.96 -10.63
C PHE A 262 6.91 -4.89 -9.16
N LEU A 263 6.02 -5.18 -8.23
CA LEU A 263 6.34 -5.17 -6.79
C LEU A 263 7.43 -6.18 -6.45
N GLN A 264 7.33 -7.41 -6.98
CA GLN A 264 8.33 -8.45 -6.74
C GLN A 264 9.71 -8.02 -7.24
N LYS A 265 9.78 -7.49 -8.46
CA LYS A 265 11.05 -7.10 -9.09
C LYS A 265 11.67 -5.85 -8.48
N ARG A 266 10.84 -4.86 -8.16
CA ARG A 266 11.30 -3.50 -7.86
C ARG A 266 11.31 -3.17 -6.36
N LEU A 267 10.55 -3.89 -5.55
CA LEU A 267 10.41 -3.60 -4.12
C LEU A 267 10.71 -4.82 -3.24
N PHE A 268 9.97 -5.92 -3.39
CA PHE A 268 10.07 -7.06 -2.48
C PHE A 268 11.40 -7.80 -2.63
N GLY A 269 11.83 -8.10 -3.85
CA GLY A 269 13.11 -8.77 -4.13
C GLY A 269 14.30 -7.97 -3.59
N PRO A 270 14.46 -6.68 -3.94
CA PRO A 270 15.52 -5.84 -3.43
C PRO A 270 15.58 -5.71 -1.91
N LEU A 271 14.43 -5.62 -1.24
CA LEU A 271 14.36 -5.53 0.22
C LEU A 271 14.41 -6.90 0.92
N GLY A 272 14.36 -8.01 0.17
CA GLY A 272 14.34 -9.35 0.74
C GLY A 272 13.03 -9.73 1.43
N MET A 273 11.92 -9.09 1.08
CA MET A 273 10.57 -9.35 1.60
C MET A 273 9.97 -10.61 0.94
N ARG A 274 10.45 -11.78 1.36
CA ARG A 274 10.18 -13.06 0.68
C ARG A 274 8.78 -13.62 0.92
N ASP A 275 8.12 -13.17 1.97
CA ASP A 275 6.79 -13.63 2.40
C ASP A 275 5.70 -12.60 2.15
N THR A 276 5.99 -11.61 1.31
CA THR A 276 5.04 -10.57 0.91
C THR A 276 4.60 -10.76 -0.54
N GLY A 277 3.29 -10.78 -0.77
CA GLY A 277 2.70 -10.96 -2.10
C GLY A 277 1.17 -10.99 -2.04
N PHE A 278 0.51 -10.96 -3.21
CA PHE A 278 -0.95 -11.01 -3.28
C PHE A 278 -1.51 -12.40 -2.99
N TYR A 279 -0.83 -13.42 -3.49
CA TYR A 279 -1.26 -14.82 -3.37
C TYR A 279 -0.11 -15.67 -2.87
N LEU A 280 -0.45 -16.74 -2.16
CA LEU A 280 0.53 -17.61 -1.55
C LEU A 280 0.73 -18.87 -2.39
N PRO A 281 1.99 -19.25 -2.64
CA PRO A 281 2.30 -20.57 -3.19
C PRO A 281 1.96 -21.67 -2.15
N ALA A 282 1.76 -22.88 -2.64
CA ALA A 282 1.25 -24.00 -1.83
C ALA A 282 2.09 -24.27 -0.57
N GLU A 283 3.41 -24.13 -0.67
CA GLU A 283 4.34 -24.37 0.44
C GLU A 283 4.22 -23.34 1.58
N LYS A 284 3.61 -22.18 1.32
CA LYS A 284 3.36 -21.14 2.32
C LYS A 284 1.95 -21.16 2.89
N ALA A 285 1.03 -21.89 2.28
CA ALA A 285 -0.39 -21.90 2.64
C ALA A 285 -0.63 -22.26 4.11
N ALA A 286 0.15 -23.20 4.68
CA ALA A 286 0.04 -23.61 6.07
C ALA A 286 0.44 -22.53 7.09
N ARG A 287 1.15 -21.49 6.65
CA ARG A 287 1.54 -20.34 7.49
C ARG A 287 0.50 -19.21 7.49
N LEU A 288 -0.53 -19.27 6.64
CA LEU A 288 -1.58 -18.27 6.61
C LEU A 288 -2.43 -18.35 7.87
N VAL A 289 -2.54 -17.23 8.59
CA VAL A 289 -3.35 -17.12 9.80
C VAL A 289 -4.82 -17.10 9.42
N ALA A 290 -5.66 -17.86 10.14
CA ALA A 290 -7.10 -17.84 9.94
C ALA A 290 -7.69 -16.48 10.35
N VAL A 291 -8.60 -15.94 9.54
CA VAL A 291 -9.43 -14.81 9.98
C VAL A 291 -10.42 -15.36 10.99
N GLN A 292 -10.52 -14.76 12.17
CA GLN A 292 -11.35 -15.24 13.26
C GLN A 292 -12.30 -14.14 13.77
N LYS A 293 -13.47 -14.54 14.28
CA LYS A 293 -14.44 -13.67 14.93
C LYS A 293 -14.82 -14.21 16.28
N PRO A 294 -15.25 -13.36 17.23
CA PRO A 294 -15.82 -13.85 18.49
C PRO A 294 -17.25 -14.35 18.26
N GLU A 295 -17.56 -15.52 18.82
CA GLU A 295 -18.90 -16.11 18.78
C GLU A 295 -19.10 -17.04 19.99
N GLY A 296 -20.14 -16.79 20.79
CA GLY A 296 -20.43 -17.61 21.96
C GLY A 296 -19.30 -17.67 23.00
N GLY A 297 -18.52 -16.59 23.17
CA GLY A 297 -17.38 -16.55 24.09
C GLY A 297 -16.12 -17.26 23.59
N LYS A 298 -16.10 -17.69 22.32
CA LYS A 298 -14.95 -18.34 21.69
C LYS A 298 -14.56 -17.61 20.42
N TRP A 299 -13.33 -17.82 19.96
CA TRP A 299 -12.88 -17.39 18.64
C TRP A 299 -13.10 -18.52 17.64
N VAL A 300 -13.86 -18.23 16.57
CA VAL A 300 -14.18 -19.15 15.48
C VAL A 300 -13.70 -18.59 14.15
N ARG A 301 -13.52 -19.43 13.13
CA ARG A 301 -13.17 -18.96 11.80
C ARG A 301 -14.24 -18.03 11.23
N TYR A 302 -13.80 -16.96 10.59
CA TYR A 302 -14.69 -16.06 9.88
C TYR A 302 -15.28 -16.77 8.66
N PRO A 303 -16.60 -16.74 8.46
CA PRO A 303 -17.24 -17.42 7.35
C PRO A 303 -16.99 -16.73 6.02
N VAL A 304 -17.28 -17.40 4.93
CA VAL A 304 -17.41 -16.76 3.61
C VAL A 304 -18.58 -15.79 3.66
N THR A 305 -18.34 -14.55 3.23
CA THR A 305 -19.32 -13.47 3.17
C THR A 305 -19.33 -12.85 1.77
N PHE A 306 -19.06 -11.54 1.62
CA PHE A 306 -18.82 -10.93 0.32
C PHE A 306 -17.42 -11.31 -0.24
N TYR A 307 -16.60 -11.97 0.56
CA TYR A 307 -15.33 -12.55 0.18
C TYR A 307 -15.10 -13.91 0.88
N ASP A 308 -14.27 -14.76 0.27
CA ASP A 308 -13.74 -15.95 0.90
C ASP A 308 -12.45 -15.58 1.66
N PRO A 309 -12.36 -15.81 2.99
CA PRO A 309 -11.14 -15.56 3.75
C PRO A 309 -9.90 -16.28 3.21
N ASN A 310 -10.08 -17.36 2.45
CA ASN A 310 -8.98 -18.12 1.84
C ASN A 310 -8.53 -17.57 0.47
N TYR A 311 -9.00 -16.39 0.04
CA TYR A 311 -8.65 -15.79 -1.25
C TYR A 311 -7.15 -15.78 -1.56
N PRO A 312 -6.21 -15.66 -0.59
CA PRO A 312 -4.78 -15.70 -0.91
C PRO A 312 -4.30 -17.07 -1.40
N ILE A 313 -5.08 -18.12 -1.18
CA ILE A 313 -4.75 -19.51 -1.53
C ILE A 313 -5.62 -19.99 -2.68
N THR A 314 -6.91 -19.67 -2.66
CA THR A 314 -7.96 -20.20 -3.55
C THR A 314 -8.26 -19.23 -4.71
N GLY A 315 -9.11 -19.68 -5.64
CA GLY A 315 -9.59 -18.86 -6.74
C GLY A 315 -8.59 -18.66 -7.89
N ALA A 316 -8.93 -17.73 -8.77
CA ALA A 316 -8.21 -17.49 -10.03
C ALA A 316 -6.84 -16.83 -9.86
N LYS A 317 -6.60 -16.16 -8.74
CA LYS A 317 -5.34 -15.45 -8.41
C LYS A 317 -4.95 -14.40 -9.46
N SER A 318 -5.93 -13.69 -9.98
CA SER A 318 -5.77 -12.69 -11.05
C SER A 318 -6.07 -11.25 -10.63
N PHE A 319 -6.59 -11.04 -9.41
CA PHE A 319 -6.96 -9.74 -8.89
C PHE A 319 -5.89 -9.19 -7.94
N PHE A 320 -5.13 -8.20 -8.39
CA PHE A 320 -4.05 -7.58 -7.61
C PHE A 320 -4.52 -6.25 -7.03
N SER A 321 -5.31 -6.29 -5.94
CA SER A 321 -5.82 -5.08 -5.29
C SER A 321 -4.69 -4.23 -4.71
N GLY A 322 -4.50 -3.03 -5.25
CA GLY A 322 -3.55 -2.05 -4.74
C GLY A 322 -3.98 -1.43 -3.42
N GLY A 323 -5.26 -1.54 -3.08
CA GLY A 323 -5.82 -1.03 -1.83
C GLY A 323 -5.83 -2.02 -0.68
N ALA A 324 -5.81 -3.37 -0.95
CA ALA A 324 -6.05 -4.33 0.12
C ALA A 324 -5.47 -5.74 -0.10
N GLY A 325 -4.92 -6.07 -1.26
CA GLY A 325 -4.72 -7.45 -1.66
C GLY A 325 -3.52 -8.18 -1.06
N LEU A 326 -2.54 -7.50 -0.48
CA LEU A 326 -1.29 -8.13 -0.05
C LEU A 326 -1.42 -8.93 1.25
N CYS A 327 -0.62 -9.99 1.30
CA CYS A 327 -0.26 -10.70 2.52
C CYS A 327 1.21 -10.40 2.86
N SER A 328 1.56 -10.45 4.16
CA SER A 328 2.94 -10.23 4.62
C SER A 328 3.18 -10.86 6.00
N THR A 329 4.43 -10.88 6.44
CA THR A 329 4.81 -11.17 7.83
C THR A 329 5.14 -9.88 8.57
N ALA A 330 5.20 -9.93 9.90
CA ALA A 330 5.63 -8.80 10.71
C ALA A 330 7.05 -8.35 10.36
N LEU A 331 7.96 -9.27 10.06
CA LEU A 331 9.36 -8.97 9.74
C LEU A 331 9.50 -8.32 8.36
N ASP A 332 8.81 -8.84 7.34
CA ASP A 332 8.82 -8.23 6.00
C ASP A 332 8.26 -6.80 6.04
N TYR A 333 7.14 -6.61 6.75
CA TYR A 333 6.56 -5.27 6.86
C TYR A 333 7.45 -4.32 7.68
N ALA A 334 8.10 -4.80 8.74
CA ALA A 334 9.11 -4.03 9.47
C ALA A 334 10.30 -3.66 8.58
N THR A 335 10.71 -4.54 7.68
CA THR A 335 11.76 -4.27 6.68
C THR A 335 11.35 -3.12 5.75
N PHE A 336 10.10 -3.12 5.28
CA PHE A 336 9.54 -2.04 4.49
C PHE A 336 9.53 -0.70 5.26
N LEU A 337 9.10 -0.69 6.51
CA LEU A 337 9.11 0.51 7.36
C LEU A 337 10.52 1.00 7.65
N GLN A 338 11.47 0.09 7.88
CA GLN A 338 12.87 0.45 8.11
C GLN A 338 13.49 1.13 6.88
N MET A 339 13.12 0.73 5.68
CA MET A 339 13.53 1.42 4.46
C MET A 339 13.12 2.90 4.51
N TYR A 340 11.92 3.22 4.98
CA TYR A 340 11.47 4.60 5.19
C TYR A 340 12.30 5.34 6.24
N LEU A 341 12.50 4.74 7.43
CA LEU A 341 13.32 5.33 8.49
C LEU A 341 14.78 5.53 8.07
N SER A 342 15.27 4.70 7.17
CA SER A 342 16.62 4.83 6.58
C SER A 342 16.69 5.82 5.40
N GLY A 343 15.64 6.59 5.17
CA GLY A 343 15.60 7.61 4.11
C GLY A 343 15.55 7.01 2.70
N GLY A 344 14.78 5.91 2.52
CA GLY A 344 14.48 5.29 1.23
C GLY A 344 15.49 4.25 0.76
N GLU A 345 16.36 3.80 1.64
CA GLU A 345 17.40 2.81 1.35
C GLU A 345 17.46 1.75 2.44
N LEU A 346 17.74 0.51 2.07
CA LEU A 346 18.05 -0.56 3.02
C LEU A 346 18.95 -1.61 2.34
N GLY A 347 19.99 -2.07 3.04
CA GLY A 347 20.88 -3.11 2.53
C GLY A 347 21.62 -2.72 1.24
N GLY A 348 21.93 -1.45 1.04
CA GLY A 348 22.56 -0.92 -0.19
C GLY A 348 21.60 -0.78 -1.36
N LYS A 349 20.30 -1.01 -1.17
CA LYS A 349 19.26 -0.89 -2.20
C LYS A 349 18.44 0.38 -2.00
N ARG A 350 18.53 1.30 -2.96
CA ARG A 350 17.74 2.53 -2.98
C ARG A 350 16.37 2.24 -3.60
N ILE A 351 15.33 2.44 -2.83
CA ILE A 351 13.93 2.30 -3.27
C ILE A 351 13.36 3.68 -3.65
N LEU A 352 13.53 4.66 -2.77
CA LEU A 352 13.11 6.05 -2.98
C LEU A 352 14.24 7.00 -2.56
N SER A 353 14.21 8.22 -3.05
CA SER A 353 15.06 9.29 -2.51
C SER A 353 14.54 9.75 -1.15
N ARG A 354 15.42 10.31 -0.32
CA ARG A 354 15.01 10.92 0.96
C ARG A 354 14.00 12.04 0.74
N THR A 355 14.21 12.85 -0.28
CA THR A 355 13.31 13.97 -0.60
C THR A 355 11.93 13.53 -1.03
N THR A 356 11.79 12.37 -1.67
CA THR A 356 10.49 11.77 -2.00
C THR A 356 9.79 11.29 -0.74
N ILE A 357 10.50 10.68 0.20
CA ILE A 357 9.92 10.31 1.50
C ILE A 357 9.46 11.56 2.25
N ASP A 358 10.27 12.61 2.31
CA ASP A 358 9.87 13.87 2.93
C ASP A 358 8.60 14.45 2.27
N LEU A 359 8.47 14.35 0.94
CA LEU A 359 7.26 14.75 0.22
C LEU A 359 6.04 13.90 0.61
N MET A 360 6.23 12.57 0.70
CA MET A 360 5.15 11.64 1.05
C MET A 360 4.62 11.85 2.47
N MET A 361 5.47 12.33 3.39
CA MET A 361 5.11 12.58 4.79
C MET A 361 4.52 13.98 5.03
N ARG A 362 4.62 14.91 4.07
CA ARG A 362 4.04 16.25 4.21
C ARG A 362 2.52 16.22 4.19
N GLU A 363 1.90 17.24 4.75
CA GLU A 363 0.46 17.47 4.65
C GLU A 363 0.05 17.61 3.18
N GLN A 364 -0.72 16.66 2.69
CA GLN A 364 -1.26 16.63 1.32
C GLN A 364 -2.76 16.93 1.29
N VAL A 365 -3.43 16.76 2.41
CA VAL A 365 -4.86 17.00 2.60
C VAL A 365 -5.04 17.99 3.72
N ALA A 366 -5.81 19.05 3.49
CA ALA A 366 -6.07 20.07 4.51
C ALA A 366 -6.55 19.44 5.82
N LYS A 367 -6.04 19.91 6.96
CA LYS A 367 -6.35 19.38 8.30
C LYS A 367 -7.84 19.34 8.60
N SER A 368 -8.61 20.29 8.05
CA SER A 368 -10.07 20.32 8.17
C SER A 368 -10.78 19.14 7.51
N LEU A 369 -10.09 18.45 6.58
CA LEU A 369 -10.64 17.30 5.85
C LEU A 369 -10.20 15.96 6.44
N PHE A 370 -9.16 15.94 7.27
CA PHE A 370 -8.61 14.71 7.85
C PHE A 370 -8.12 14.94 9.29
N GLY A 371 -8.58 14.10 10.24
CA GLY A 371 -7.95 13.87 11.54
C GLY A 371 -8.04 14.97 12.61
N GLY A 372 -8.76 16.03 12.38
CA GLY A 372 -9.04 17.05 13.44
C GLY A 372 -7.80 17.74 14.03
N GLY A 373 -6.65 17.67 13.38
CA GLY A 373 -5.43 18.38 13.77
C GLY A 373 -4.35 17.51 14.43
N ASP A 374 -4.67 16.35 15.01
CA ASP A 374 -3.67 15.47 15.65
C ASP A 374 -2.82 14.72 14.63
N LYS A 375 -3.41 14.47 13.45
CA LYS A 375 -2.75 13.91 12.28
C LYS A 375 -3.10 14.72 11.04
N HIS A 376 -2.19 14.70 10.08
CA HIS A 376 -2.50 15.03 8.70
C HIS A 376 -2.34 13.79 7.82
N TYR A 377 -2.84 13.86 6.58
CA TYR A 377 -2.67 12.78 5.62
C TYR A 377 -1.60 13.14 4.59
N GLY A 378 -0.60 12.27 4.47
CA GLY A 378 0.43 12.34 3.44
C GLY A 378 0.02 11.59 2.17
N LEU A 379 0.99 11.04 1.44
CA LEU A 379 0.74 10.12 0.32
C LEU A 379 0.70 8.69 0.85
N ALA A 380 -0.47 8.25 1.33
CA ALA A 380 -0.81 6.95 1.91
C ALA A 380 -0.56 6.75 3.42
N PHE A 381 -0.22 7.77 4.16
CA PHE A 381 0.04 7.67 5.60
C PHE A 381 -0.75 8.69 6.39
N GLY A 382 -1.26 8.30 7.57
CA GLY A 382 -1.56 9.23 8.64
C GLY A 382 -0.24 9.64 9.30
N VAL A 383 -0.01 10.93 9.49
CA VAL A 383 1.23 11.47 10.06
C VAL A 383 0.90 12.33 11.27
N VAL A 384 1.53 12.03 12.41
CA VAL A 384 1.33 12.73 13.68
C VAL A 384 1.86 14.16 13.56
N THR A 385 1.06 15.13 13.99
CA THR A 385 1.44 16.56 14.05
C THR A 385 2.05 16.92 15.40
N GLU A 386 2.57 18.15 15.55
CA GLU A 386 2.99 18.71 16.85
C GLU A 386 1.84 18.70 17.86
N GLN A 387 0.61 18.98 17.41
CA GLN A 387 -0.58 18.89 18.27
C GLN A 387 -0.84 17.46 18.72
N GLY A 388 -0.73 16.47 17.83
CA GLY A 388 -0.90 15.06 18.14
C GLY A 388 0.18 14.56 19.11
N GLN A 389 1.43 14.98 18.92
CA GLN A 389 2.50 14.69 19.89
C GLN A 389 2.19 15.29 21.27
N ALA A 390 1.73 16.52 21.33
CA ALA A 390 1.42 17.19 22.60
C ALA A 390 0.28 16.52 23.37
N ARG A 391 -0.66 15.87 22.70
CA ARG A 391 -1.72 15.06 23.32
C ARG A 391 -1.24 13.72 23.83
N GLY A 392 -0.13 13.22 23.32
CA GLY A 392 0.54 11.99 23.76
C GLY A 392 -0.05 10.71 23.21
N GLY A 393 0.72 9.62 23.34
CA GLY A 393 0.29 8.26 23.00
C GLY A 393 0.52 7.81 21.56
N GLU A 394 0.78 8.72 20.62
CA GLU A 394 0.90 8.41 19.20
C GLU A 394 2.34 8.47 18.65
N GLY A 395 3.32 8.84 19.47
CA GLY A 395 4.72 9.03 19.08
C GLY A 395 5.07 10.50 18.85
N SER A 396 6.25 10.76 18.30
CA SER A 396 6.73 12.10 17.96
C SER A 396 6.01 12.68 16.75
N ALA A 397 6.02 14.01 16.59
CA ALA A 397 5.61 14.63 15.33
C ALA A 397 6.43 14.06 14.17
N GLY A 398 5.75 13.70 13.08
CA GLY A 398 6.34 12.98 11.96
C GLY A 398 6.20 11.46 12.04
N THR A 399 5.77 10.88 13.17
CA THR A 399 5.40 9.46 13.24
C THR A 399 4.30 9.16 12.23
N PHE A 400 4.51 8.15 11.39
CA PHE A 400 3.54 7.75 10.40
C PHE A 400 3.00 6.34 10.66
N ASP A 401 1.73 6.14 10.33
CA ASP A 401 1.01 4.91 10.65
C ASP A 401 -0.12 4.61 9.66
N TRP A 402 -0.62 3.40 9.74
CA TRP A 402 -1.91 2.96 9.23
C TRP A 402 -2.31 1.61 9.84
N GLY A 403 -3.50 1.15 9.47
CA GLY A 403 -4.02 -0.16 9.87
C GLY A 403 -4.55 -0.96 8.70
N GLY A 404 -4.97 -2.20 8.97
CA GLY A 404 -5.60 -3.12 8.03
C GLY A 404 -6.96 -3.60 8.50
N TYR A 405 -7.83 -3.94 7.56
CA TYR A 405 -9.20 -4.43 7.76
C TYR A 405 -9.30 -5.62 8.75
N PHE A 406 -8.23 -6.39 8.88
CA PHE A 406 -8.16 -7.53 9.79
C PHE A 406 -7.48 -7.21 11.13
N ASN A 407 -7.45 -5.93 11.52
CA ASN A 407 -6.83 -5.43 12.75
C ASN A 407 -5.29 -5.58 12.81
N THR A 408 -4.64 -5.56 11.67
CA THR A 408 -3.19 -5.34 11.59
C THR A 408 -2.88 -3.85 11.76
N GLN A 409 -1.77 -3.51 12.40
CA GLN A 409 -1.36 -2.13 12.69
C GLN A 409 0.15 -1.98 12.56
N TYR A 410 0.59 -0.78 12.16
CA TYR A 410 1.99 -0.39 12.22
C TYR A 410 2.12 1.09 12.55
N PHE A 411 3.28 1.45 13.05
CA PHE A 411 3.76 2.82 13.11
C PHE A 411 5.28 2.85 12.95
N ALA A 412 5.81 3.99 12.52
CA ALA A 412 7.24 4.26 12.50
C ALA A 412 7.51 5.72 12.87
N ASP A 413 8.38 5.92 13.85
CA ASP A 413 8.76 7.22 14.39
C ASP A 413 10.17 7.58 13.89
N PRO A 414 10.30 8.54 12.97
CA PRO A 414 11.59 8.92 12.41
C PRO A 414 12.49 9.69 13.39
N LYS A 415 11.91 10.34 14.42
CA LYS A 415 12.70 11.06 15.44
C LYS A 415 13.37 10.07 16.38
N GLU A 416 12.63 9.10 16.87
CA GLU A 416 13.13 8.08 17.81
C GLU A 416 13.74 6.87 17.09
N GLN A 417 13.71 6.85 15.75
CA GLN A 417 14.19 5.74 14.91
C GLN A 417 13.63 4.38 15.35
N ILE A 418 12.35 4.37 15.80
CA ILE A 418 11.65 3.20 16.31
C ILE A 418 10.43 2.88 15.44
N LEU A 419 10.17 1.61 15.25
CA LEU A 419 8.97 1.14 14.57
C LEU A 419 8.33 0.00 15.36
N GLY A 420 7.01 -0.12 15.21
CA GLY A 420 6.23 -1.22 15.76
C GLY A 420 5.29 -1.80 14.70
N VAL A 421 5.22 -3.13 14.67
CA VAL A 421 4.28 -3.88 13.83
C VAL A 421 3.50 -4.83 14.72
N PHE A 422 2.16 -4.74 14.64
CA PHE A 422 1.25 -5.56 15.43
C PHE A 422 0.24 -6.25 14.53
N MET A 423 0.35 -7.57 14.39
CA MET A 423 -0.43 -8.35 13.45
C MET A 423 -1.47 -9.21 14.16
N LYS A 424 -2.74 -8.96 13.87
CA LYS A 424 -3.89 -9.81 14.22
C LYS A 424 -4.61 -10.23 12.94
N GLN A 425 -5.51 -11.21 13.03
CA GLN A 425 -6.41 -11.59 11.93
C GLN A 425 -7.82 -11.76 12.48
N THR A 426 -8.48 -10.65 12.74
CA THR A 426 -9.79 -10.65 13.42
C THR A 426 -10.82 -9.78 12.71
N GLN A 427 -12.08 -10.18 12.82
CA GLN A 427 -13.25 -9.39 12.47
C GLN A 427 -14.17 -9.30 13.68
N GLY A 428 -14.56 -8.08 14.07
CA GLY A 428 -15.31 -7.83 15.28
C GLY A 428 -14.48 -7.95 16.56
N GLY A 429 -15.16 -7.85 17.70
CA GLY A 429 -14.53 -7.83 19.02
C GLY A 429 -14.22 -6.42 19.51
N ASP A 430 -14.24 -6.24 20.83
CA ASP A 430 -13.80 -5.00 21.50
C ASP A 430 -12.37 -5.17 21.98
N ASP A 431 -11.44 -4.57 21.27
CA ASP A 431 -10.01 -4.78 21.53
C ASP A 431 -9.18 -3.51 21.31
N ASN A 432 -8.46 -3.12 22.32
CA ASN A 432 -7.51 -2.01 22.31
C ASN A 432 -6.04 -2.43 22.46
N THR A 433 -5.75 -3.72 22.28
CA THR A 433 -4.40 -4.27 22.50
C THR A 433 -3.36 -3.62 21.59
N GLY A 434 -3.72 -3.36 20.32
CA GLY A 434 -2.81 -2.70 19.39
C GLY A 434 -2.49 -1.25 19.77
N TRP A 435 -3.45 -0.52 20.33
CA TRP A 435 -3.20 0.83 20.89
C TRP A 435 -2.28 0.76 22.11
N LYS A 436 -2.52 -0.17 23.05
CA LYS A 436 -1.65 -0.39 24.20
C LYS A 436 -0.24 -0.79 23.79
N PHE A 437 -0.11 -1.67 22.78
CA PHE A 437 1.18 -2.04 22.21
C PHE A 437 1.96 -0.80 21.75
N ARG A 438 1.34 0.07 20.94
CA ARG A 438 1.98 1.30 20.46
C ARG A 438 2.45 2.19 21.59
N GLN A 439 1.58 2.43 22.58
CA GLN A 439 1.92 3.22 23.77
C GLN A 439 3.12 2.63 24.53
N LEU A 440 3.10 1.30 24.74
CA LEU A 440 4.18 0.62 25.47
C LEU A 440 5.50 0.69 24.72
N VAL A 441 5.50 0.55 23.39
CA VAL A 441 6.73 0.63 22.58
C VAL A 441 7.42 1.98 22.78
N GLY A 442 6.71 3.09 22.73
CA GLY A 442 7.28 4.42 23.00
C GLY A 442 7.90 4.54 24.39
N GLN A 443 7.37 3.81 25.37
CA GLN A 443 7.87 3.83 26.75
C GLN A 443 9.07 2.91 26.99
N THR A 444 9.51 2.16 25.98
CA THR A 444 10.68 1.27 26.11
C THR A 444 12.01 1.98 25.91
N ILE A 445 11.99 3.17 25.34
CA ILE A 445 13.19 3.99 25.08
C ILE A 445 13.86 4.34 26.40
N ASP A 446 15.18 4.12 26.51
CA ASP A 446 15.93 4.20 27.75
C ASP A 446 17.33 4.85 27.56
N ASP A 447 17.49 5.69 26.53
CA ASP A 447 18.69 6.48 26.22
C ASP A 447 18.40 7.98 26.07
#